data_925b606f78cfff78534e2da8c920c719
#
_entry.id   925b606f78cfff78534e2da8c920c719
#
_cell.length_a   1.000
_cell.length_b   1.000
_cell.length_c   1.000
_cell.angle_alpha   90.00
_cell.angle_beta   90.00
_cell.angle_gamma   90.00
#
_symmetry.space_group_name_H-M   'P 1'
#
loop_
_entity.id
_entity.type
_entity.pdbx_description
1 polymer ?
#
loop_
_entity_poly.entity_id
_entity_poly.type
_entity_poly.pdbx_seq_one_letter_code
_entity_poly.pdbx_strand_id
1 'polypeptide(L)'
;LLLYFYAIFLLPLATAATLAYTSPLFLAIYLGWFRKMRLRSGMMAALVIGFAGVALLLRPTLHAEQWLGGVVGLGSGMLSGLAFYNIKELSERGEPEARTVFYFSLFSTLASGLWMLLYEFHPLGLRGGLLMLGVGGFATAAQLAMTRAYTRGNTLVSASLAYSTVIFASLFGMLFWQETLSPGAWLAVALIIASGLVSTWFSRANPAEQD
;
A
#
# COMPACT_ATOMS: atom_id res chain seq x y z
N LEU A 1 -2.68 -2.65 9.36
CA LEU A 1 -3.59 -1.51 9.45
C LEU A 1 -3.35 -0.72 10.75
N LEU A 2 -3.53 -1.32 11.95
CA LEU A 2 -3.38 -0.62 13.25
C LEU A 2 -2.03 0.06 13.41
N LEU A 3 -0.92 -0.61 13.09
CA LEU A 3 0.42 0.00 13.15
C LEU A 3 0.56 1.22 12.23
N TYR A 4 -0.09 1.21 11.06
CA TYR A 4 -0.06 2.36 10.15
C TYR A 4 -0.78 3.56 10.77
N PHE A 5 -1.98 3.36 11.31
CA PHE A 5 -2.70 4.43 12.00
C PHE A 5 -1.94 4.92 13.23
N TYR A 6 -1.32 4.02 13.99
CA TYR A 6 -0.51 4.42 15.13
C TYR A 6 0.74 5.22 14.68
N ALA A 7 1.36 4.86 13.56
CA ALA A 7 2.46 5.63 12.98
C ALA A 7 2.04 7.06 12.61
N ILE A 8 0.81 7.27 12.12
CA ILE A 8 0.27 8.60 11.79
C ILE A 8 0.15 9.50 13.04
N PHE A 9 -0.08 8.94 14.22
CA PHE A 9 -0.07 9.72 15.47
C PHE A 9 1.34 10.14 15.90
N LEU A 10 2.37 9.38 15.50
CA LEU A 10 3.76 9.59 15.90
C LEU A 10 4.57 10.36 14.86
N LEU A 11 4.14 10.38 13.60
CA LEU A 11 4.87 10.91 12.46
C LEU A 11 3.99 11.82 11.61
N PRO A 12 4.61 12.75 10.84
CA PRO A 12 3.91 13.41 9.74
C PRO A 12 3.31 12.36 8.77
N LEU A 13 2.09 12.63 8.28
CA LEU A 13 1.36 11.70 7.41
C LEU A 13 2.19 11.23 6.20
N ALA A 14 2.93 12.15 5.58
CA ALA A 14 3.80 11.85 4.45
C ALA A 14 4.90 10.84 4.81
N THR A 15 5.49 10.98 6.01
CA THR A 15 6.52 10.06 6.51
C THR A 15 5.93 8.68 6.82
N ALA A 16 4.80 8.63 7.54
CA ALA A 16 4.10 7.38 7.84
C ALA A 16 3.68 6.65 6.55
N ALA A 17 3.14 7.38 5.57
CA ALA A 17 2.77 6.82 4.26
C ALA A 17 3.99 6.29 3.49
N THR A 18 5.10 7.04 3.44
CA THR A 18 6.32 6.58 2.77
C THR A 18 6.84 5.28 3.39
N LEU A 19 6.83 5.17 4.72
CA LEU A 19 7.23 3.95 5.41
C LEU A 19 6.29 2.77 5.11
N ALA A 20 4.97 3.00 5.03
CA ALA A 20 4.01 1.98 4.63
C ALA A 20 4.22 1.52 3.18
N TYR A 21 4.61 2.42 2.27
CA TYR A 21 4.94 2.09 0.88
C TYR A 21 6.26 1.30 0.71
N THR A 22 6.97 0.97 1.79
CA THR A 22 8.02 -0.07 1.74
C THR A 22 7.44 -1.49 1.57
N SER A 23 6.13 -1.66 1.71
CA SER A 23 5.46 -2.98 1.63
C SER A 23 5.74 -3.76 0.33
N PRO A 24 5.82 -3.18 -0.88
CA PRO A 24 6.23 -3.91 -2.09
C PRO A 24 7.66 -4.44 -2.03
N LEU A 25 8.56 -3.71 -1.38
CA LEU A 25 9.96 -4.17 -1.20
C LEU A 25 10.02 -5.36 -0.24
N PHE A 26 9.29 -5.32 0.87
CA PHE A 26 9.18 -6.45 1.80
C PHE A 26 8.50 -7.65 1.15
N LEU A 27 7.46 -7.43 0.35
CA LEU A 27 6.82 -8.52 -0.41
C LEU A 27 7.83 -9.23 -1.33
N ALA A 28 8.66 -8.48 -2.05
CA ALA A 28 9.71 -9.06 -2.88
C ALA A 28 10.69 -9.90 -2.04
N ILE A 29 11.11 -9.38 -0.87
CA ILE A 29 11.97 -10.12 0.07
C ILE A 29 11.29 -11.42 0.51
N TYR A 30 10.01 -11.41 0.86
CA TYR A 30 9.27 -12.60 1.30
C TYR A 30 9.14 -13.63 0.17
N LEU A 31 8.85 -13.19 -1.05
CA LEU A 31 8.82 -14.09 -2.21
C LEU A 31 10.21 -14.73 -2.47
N GLY A 32 11.27 -13.94 -2.36
CA GLY A 32 12.63 -14.45 -2.47
C GLY A 32 12.99 -15.43 -1.37
N TRP A 33 12.63 -15.13 -0.13
CA TRP A 33 13.00 -15.95 1.03
C TRP A 33 12.15 -17.22 1.17
N PHE A 34 10.82 -17.06 1.24
CA PHE A 34 9.92 -18.19 1.54
C PHE A 34 9.70 -19.09 0.33
N ARG A 35 9.62 -18.51 -0.87
CA ARG A 35 9.38 -19.24 -2.10
C ARG A 35 10.65 -19.54 -2.90
N LYS A 36 11.80 -19.05 -2.44
CA LYS A 36 13.08 -19.17 -3.13
C LYS A 36 13.03 -18.67 -4.60
N MET A 37 12.11 -17.75 -4.89
CA MET A 37 12.00 -17.15 -6.21
C MET A 37 13.27 -16.36 -6.54
N ARG A 38 13.79 -16.56 -7.74
CA ARG A 38 14.90 -15.74 -8.25
C ARG A 38 14.34 -14.39 -8.70
N LEU A 39 14.50 -13.39 -7.83
CA LEU A 39 14.09 -12.03 -8.15
C LEU A 39 15.01 -11.45 -9.22
N ARG A 40 14.43 -11.08 -10.36
CA ARG A 40 15.20 -10.44 -11.44
C ARG A 40 15.65 -9.04 -11.03
N SER A 41 16.87 -8.69 -11.40
CA SER A 41 17.42 -7.36 -11.15
C SER A 41 16.53 -6.24 -11.72
N GLY A 42 15.94 -6.44 -12.90
CA GLY A 42 15.01 -5.49 -13.51
C GLY A 42 13.72 -5.29 -12.72
N MET A 43 13.14 -6.34 -12.13
CA MET A 43 11.96 -6.22 -11.28
C MET A 43 12.29 -5.53 -9.95
N MET A 44 13.44 -5.87 -9.34
CA MET A 44 13.92 -5.18 -8.14
C MET A 44 14.22 -3.71 -8.42
N ALA A 45 14.85 -3.41 -9.56
CA ALA A 45 15.08 -2.03 -9.98
C ALA A 45 13.77 -1.26 -10.15
N ALA A 46 12.74 -1.87 -10.75
CA ALA A 46 11.41 -1.26 -10.88
C ALA A 46 10.82 -0.90 -9.50
N LEU A 47 10.84 -1.83 -8.54
CA LEU A 47 10.34 -1.57 -7.18
C LEU A 47 11.11 -0.45 -6.48
N VAL A 48 12.44 -0.44 -6.59
CA VAL A 48 13.29 0.60 -5.98
C VAL A 48 13.04 1.96 -6.63
N ILE A 49 12.94 2.02 -7.97
CA ILE A 49 12.64 3.26 -8.70
C ILE A 49 11.25 3.79 -8.29
N GLY A 50 10.25 2.93 -8.21
CA GLY A 50 8.90 3.31 -7.78
C GLY A 50 8.88 3.84 -6.35
N PHE A 51 9.57 3.16 -5.43
CA PHE A 51 9.70 3.62 -4.06
C PHE A 51 10.45 4.96 -3.95
N ALA A 52 11.53 5.14 -4.72
CA ALA A 52 12.25 6.42 -4.79
C ALA A 52 11.33 7.55 -5.29
N GLY A 53 10.47 7.27 -6.28
CA GLY A 53 9.44 8.20 -6.74
C GLY A 53 8.45 8.56 -5.62
N VAL A 54 7.96 7.58 -4.87
CA VAL A 54 7.07 7.82 -3.72
C VAL A 54 7.76 8.68 -2.67
N ALA A 55 8.99 8.35 -2.30
CA ALA A 55 9.76 9.09 -1.31
C ALA A 55 10.03 10.55 -1.76
N LEU A 56 10.34 10.74 -3.04
CA LEU A 56 10.55 12.07 -3.61
C LEU A 56 9.26 12.91 -3.63
N LEU A 57 8.10 12.28 -3.89
CA LEU A 57 6.80 12.95 -3.94
C LEU A 57 6.30 13.33 -2.54
N LEU A 58 6.38 12.40 -1.60
CA LEU A 58 5.89 12.59 -0.22
C LEU A 58 6.85 13.39 0.66
N ARG A 59 8.14 13.49 0.27
CA ARG A 59 9.18 14.23 1.02
C ARG A 59 9.17 13.91 2.52
N PRO A 60 9.38 12.64 2.90
CA PRO A 60 9.31 12.25 4.31
C PRO A 60 10.35 13.00 5.13
N THR A 61 9.97 13.40 6.33
CA THR A 61 10.86 13.99 7.33
C THR A 61 10.87 13.11 8.56
N LEU A 62 12.04 12.76 9.06
CA LEU A 62 12.20 11.99 10.28
C LEU A 62 13.21 12.67 11.19
N HIS A 63 12.75 13.16 12.33
CA HIS A 63 13.61 13.71 13.36
C HIS A 63 14.08 12.61 14.32
N ALA A 64 15.25 12.82 14.96
CA ALA A 64 15.82 11.80 15.87
C ALA A 64 14.86 11.40 17.01
N GLU A 65 14.02 12.31 17.46
CA GLU A 65 13.02 12.09 18.51
C GLU A 65 11.84 11.18 18.04
N GLN A 66 11.67 11.03 16.74
CA GLN A 66 10.58 10.26 16.10
C GLN A 66 10.96 8.80 15.78
N TRP A 67 12.05 8.29 16.34
CA TRP A 67 12.56 6.94 16.04
C TRP A 67 11.51 5.85 16.27
N LEU A 68 10.69 5.96 17.34
CA LEU A 68 9.62 5.00 17.63
C LEU A 68 8.59 4.98 16.50
N GLY A 69 8.17 6.16 16.03
CA GLY A 69 7.27 6.28 14.88
C GLY A 69 7.88 5.68 13.62
N GLY A 70 9.18 5.88 13.40
CA GLY A 70 9.93 5.27 12.30
C GLY A 70 9.90 3.75 12.32
N VAL A 71 10.16 3.15 13.48
CA VAL A 71 10.10 1.68 13.67
C VAL A 71 8.68 1.15 13.47
N VAL A 72 7.67 1.81 14.04
CA VAL A 72 6.27 1.42 13.89
C VAL A 72 5.81 1.55 12.44
N GLY A 73 6.17 2.64 11.76
CA GLY A 73 5.84 2.88 10.36
C GLY A 73 6.48 1.83 9.43
N LEU A 74 7.77 1.55 9.63
CA LEU A 74 8.47 0.50 8.88
C LEU A 74 7.88 -0.89 9.16
N GLY A 75 7.55 -1.19 10.43
CA GLY A 75 6.85 -2.40 10.83
C GLY A 75 5.49 -2.55 10.15
N SER A 76 4.77 -1.42 9.92
CA SER A 76 3.51 -1.44 9.17
C SER A 76 3.73 -1.85 7.72
N GLY A 77 4.77 -1.33 7.06
CA GLY A 77 5.16 -1.73 5.70
C GLY A 77 5.54 -3.21 5.61
N MET A 78 6.34 -3.68 6.57
CA MET A 78 6.75 -5.08 6.68
C MET A 78 5.53 -6.02 6.82
N LEU A 79 4.63 -5.75 7.74
CA LEU A 79 3.42 -6.56 7.94
C LEU A 79 2.44 -6.46 6.77
N SER A 80 2.38 -5.31 6.08
CA SER A 80 1.57 -5.17 4.86
C SER A 80 2.13 -6.02 3.72
N GLY A 81 3.46 -6.04 3.54
CA GLY A 81 4.12 -6.94 2.58
C GLY A 81 3.84 -8.41 2.88
N LEU A 82 3.86 -8.81 4.17
CA LEU A 82 3.51 -10.16 4.60
C LEU A 82 2.03 -10.48 4.33
N ALA A 83 1.13 -9.51 4.53
CA ALA A 83 -0.28 -9.69 4.21
C ALA A 83 -0.49 -9.93 2.71
N PHE A 84 0.20 -9.18 1.83
CA PHE A 84 0.13 -9.40 0.38
C PHE A 84 0.70 -10.75 -0.04
N TYR A 85 1.79 -11.19 0.60
CA TYR A 85 2.33 -12.53 0.44
C TYR A 85 1.27 -13.60 0.81
N ASN A 86 0.61 -13.46 1.96
CA ASN A 86 -0.43 -14.39 2.40
C ASN A 86 -1.66 -14.38 1.48
N ILE A 87 -2.04 -13.25 0.90
CA ILE A 87 -3.14 -13.18 -0.09
C ILE A 87 -2.81 -14.08 -1.30
N LYS A 88 -1.57 -14.00 -1.80
CA LYS A 88 -1.13 -14.87 -2.90
C LYS A 88 -1.15 -16.33 -2.49
N GLU A 89 -0.61 -16.67 -1.33
CA GLU A 89 -0.57 -18.04 -0.78
C GLU A 89 -1.97 -18.64 -0.61
N LEU A 90 -2.92 -17.86 -0.06
CA LEU A 90 -4.31 -18.29 0.09
C LEU A 90 -4.99 -18.54 -1.26
N SER A 91 -4.72 -17.69 -2.25
CA SER A 91 -5.25 -17.85 -3.60
C SER A 91 -4.79 -19.16 -4.24
N GLU A 92 -3.53 -19.52 -4.08
CA GLU A 92 -2.97 -20.77 -4.63
C GLU A 92 -3.53 -22.03 -3.93
N ARG A 93 -4.01 -21.87 -2.70
CA ARG A 93 -4.75 -22.93 -1.98
C ARG A 93 -6.22 -22.97 -2.35
N GLY A 94 -6.67 -22.18 -3.32
CA GLY A 94 -8.04 -22.17 -3.81
C GLY A 94 -9.02 -21.35 -2.96
N GLU A 95 -8.52 -20.52 -2.04
CA GLU A 95 -9.40 -19.66 -1.22
C GLU A 95 -10.01 -18.54 -2.06
N PRO A 96 -11.36 -18.35 -2.01
CA PRO A 96 -12.03 -17.28 -2.73
C PRO A 96 -11.60 -15.89 -2.27
N GLU A 97 -11.39 -14.97 -3.22
CA GLU A 97 -11.01 -13.57 -2.95
C GLU A 97 -11.96 -12.89 -1.95
N ALA A 98 -13.26 -13.11 -2.13
CA ALA A 98 -14.30 -12.54 -1.25
C ALA A 98 -14.18 -13.01 0.21
N ARG A 99 -13.78 -14.28 0.44
CA ARG A 99 -13.58 -14.82 1.78
C ARG A 99 -12.39 -14.15 2.46
N THR A 100 -11.28 -14.00 1.73
CA THR A 100 -10.09 -13.30 2.23
C THR A 100 -10.42 -11.86 2.64
N VAL A 101 -11.14 -11.12 1.79
CA VAL A 101 -11.57 -9.74 2.07
C VAL A 101 -12.56 -9.70 3.25
N PHE A 102 -13.50 -10.64 3.31
CA PHE A 102 -14.46 -10.71 4.42
C PHE A 102 -13.78 -10.88 5.78
N TYR A 103 -12.88 -11.84 5.91
CA TYR A 103 -12.18 -12.05 7.18
C TYR A 103 -11.26 -10.88 7.52
N PHE A 104 -10.55 -10.31 6.54
CA PHE A 104 -9.75 -9.11 6.77
C PHE A 104 -10.60 -7.96 7.31
N SER A 105 -11.76 -7.71 6.69
CA SER A 105 -12.68 -6.65 7.12
C SER A 105 -13.28 -6.96 8.49
N LEU A 106 -13.68 -8.20 8.74
CA LEU A 106 -14.23 -8.63 10.03
C LEU A 106 -13.24 -8.40 11.18
N PHE A 107 -12.02 -8.91 11.05
CA PHE A 107 -10.99 -8.72 12.09
C PHE A 107 -10.59 -7.25 12.25
N SER A 108 -10.52 -6.49 11.16
CA SER A 108 -10.24 -5.06 11.22
C SER A 108 -11.35 -4.31 11.95
N THR A 109 -12.61 -4.64 11.68
CA THR A 109 -13.77 -4.03 12.35
C THR A 109 -13.81 -4.37 13.83
N LEU A 110 -13.58 -5.64 14.20
CA LEU A 110 -13.53 -6.06 15.60
C LEU A 110 -12.40 -5.37 16.36
N ALA A 111 -11.20 -5.31 15.78
CA ALA A 111 -10.06 -4.65 16.40
C ALA A 111 -10.26 -3.13 16.54
N SER A 112 -10.82 -2.48 15.52
CA SER A 112 -11.13 -1.05 15.58
C SER A 112 -12.29 -0.76 16.52
N GLY A 113 -13.31 -1.62 16.56
CA GLY A 113 -14.42 -1.52 17.50
C GLY A 113 -13.98 -1.65 18.96
N LEU A 114 -13.10 -2.62 19.26
CA LEU A 114 -12.52 -2.76 20.58
C LEU A 114 -11.70 -1.53 20.98
N TRP A 115 -10.93 -0.97 20.02
CA TRP A 115 -10.19 0.27 20.26
C TRP A 115 -11.12 1.44 20.57
N MET A 116 -12.24 1.56 19.85
CA MET A 116 -13.23 2.61 20.08
C MET A 116 -13.90 2.53 21.47
N LEU A 117 -14.03 1.35 22.07
CA LEU A 117 -14.56 1.20 23.43
C LEU A 117 -13.65 1.81 24.52
N LEU A 118 -12.37 2.05 24.18
CA LEU A 118 -11.39 2.65 25.08
C LEU A 118 -11.28 4.18 24.93
N TYR A 119 -11.94 4.76 23.94
CA TYR A 119 -11.89 6.19 23.63
C TYR A 119 -13.29 6.78 23.50
N GLU A 120 -13.42 8.09 23.72
CA GLU A 120 -14.68 8.80 23.59
C GLU A 120 -15.24 8.72 22.15
N PHE A 121 -16.46 8.28 22.05
CA PHE A 121 -17.20 8.23 20.77
C PHE A 121 -17.94 9.54 20.54
N HIS A 122 -17.60 10.24 19.46
CA HIS A 122 -18.31 11.42 19.04
C HIS A 122 -19.45 11.03 18.09
N PRO A 123 -20.71 11.39 18.39
CA PRO A 123 -21.84 11.04 17.53
C PRO A 123 -21.69 11.70 16.15
N LEU A 124 -21.90 10.90 15.12
CA LEU A 124 -21.84 11.35 13.74
C LEU A 124 -23.19 11.94 13.32
N GLY A 125 -23.17 13.17 12.81
CA GLY A 125 -24.33 13.74 12.12
C GLY A 125 -24.56 13.00 10.77
N LEU A 126 -25.76 13.20 10.18
CA LEU A 126 -26.16 12.57 8.92
C LEU A 126 -25.10 12.73 7.80
N ARG A 127 -24.52 13.92 7.64
CA ARG A 127 -23.46 14.19 6.65
C ARG A 127 -22.21 13.34 6.91
N GLY A 128 -21.78 13.22 8.17
CA GLY A 128 -20.66 12.39 8.56
C GLY A 128 -20.91 10.91 8.26
N GLY A 129 -22.13 10.42 8.59
CA GLY A 129 -22.55 9.05 8.29
C GLY A 129 -22.53 8.74 6.79
N LEU A 130 -23.07 9.64 5.94
CA LEU A 130 -23.05 9.47 4.48
C LEU A 130 -21.62 9.46 3.91
N LEU A 131 -20.75 10.35 4.41
CA LEU A 131 -19.33 10.35 4.00
C LEU A 131 -18.63 9.04 4.40
N MET A 132 -18.88 8.53 5.60
CA MET A 132 -18.30 7.25 6.04
C MET A 132 -18.82 6.06 5.21
N LEU A 133 -20.09 6.03 4.84
CA LEU A 133 -20.63 5.02 3.93
C LEU A 133 -19.95 5.10 2.56
N GLY A 134 -19.73 6.30 2.03
CA GLY A 134 -18.99 6.51 0.78
C GLY A 134 -17.54 5.98 0.89
N VAL A 135 -16.81 6.38 1.92
CA VAL A 135 -15.43 5.91 2.16
C VAL A 135 -15.41 4.39 2.32
N GLY A 136 -16.31 3.81 3.10
CA GLY A 136 -16.40 2.36 3.30
C GLY A 136 -16.69 1.59 2.01
N GLY A 137 -17.60 2.12 1.17
CA GLY A 137 -17.94 1.53 -0.13
C GLY A 137 -16.73 1.54 -1.09
N PHE A 138 -16.08 2.68 -1.25
CA PHE A 138 -14.88 2.78 -2.07
C PHE A 138 -13.72 1.94 -1.52
N ALA A 139 -13.53 1.93 -0.19
CA ALA A 139 -12.50 1.10 0.44
C ALA A 139 -12.75 -0.39 0.20
N THR A 140 -14.01 -0.85 0.28
CA THR A 140 -14.37 -2.25 0.00
C THR A 140 -14.12 -2.60 -1.47
N ALA A 141 -14.52 -1.75 -2.40
CA ALA A 141 -14.26 -1.94 -3.83
C ALA A 141 -12.74 -1.98 -4.11
N ALA A 142 -11.98 -1.06 -3.53
CA ALA A 142 -10.52 -1.02 -3.66
C ALA A 142 -9.87 -2.28 -3.07
N GLN A 143 -10.34 -2.76 -1.91
CA GLN A 143 -9.82 -3.97 -1.26
C GLN A 143 -10.07 -5.22 -2.11
N LEU A 144 -11.26 -5.36 -2.70
CA LEU A 144 -11.59 -6.44 -3.62
C LEU A 144 -10.73 -6.39 -4.89
N ALA A 145 -10.60 -5.21 -5.49
CA ALA A 145 -9.77 -5.01 -6.68
C ALA A 145 -8.29 -5.31 -6.40
N MET A 146 -7.77 -4.83 -5.27
CA MET A 146 -6.39 -5.09 -4.84
C MET A 146 -6.17 -6.58 -4.59
N THR A 147 -7.02 -7.24 -3.82
CA THR A 147 -6.93 -8.69 -3.57
C THR A 147 -6.92 -9.45 -4.89
N ARG A 148 -7.83 -9.11 -5.82
CA ARG A 148 -7.88 -9.73 -7.15
C ARG A 148 -6.61 -9.49 -7.98
N ALA A 149 -6.01 -8.31 -7.89
CA ALA A 149 -4.76 -8.01 -8.59
C ALA A 149 -3.61 -8.89 -8.08
N TYR A 150 -3.51 -9.12 -6.76
CA TYR A 150 -2.49 -9.97 -6.18
C TYR A 150 -2.75 -11.48 -6.38
N THR A 151 -4.02 -11.90 -6.49
CA THR A 151 -4.38 -13.32 -6.69
C THR A 151 -4.24 -13.74 -8.14
N ARG A 152 -4.76 -12.96 -9.09
CA ARG A 152 -4.82 -13.31 -10.52
C ARG A 152 -3.73 -12.69 -11.37
N GLY A 153 -3.11 -11.62 -10.89
CA GLY A 153 -2.05 -10.92 -11.60
C GLY A 153 -0.66 -11.38 -11.19
N ASN A 154 0.36 -10.86 -11.88
CA ASN A 154 1.72 -10.98 -11.39
C ASN A 154 1.89 -10.14 -10.11
N THR A 155 2.25 -10.81 -9.03
CA THR A 155 2.29 -10.24 -7.68
C THR A 155 3.23 -9.02 -7.58
N LEU A 156 4.42 -9.09 -8.20
CA LEU A 156 5.40 -7.99 -8.16
C LEU A 156 5.01 -6.82 -9.07
N VAL A 157 4.33 -7.09 -10.20
CA VAL A 157 3.75 -6.03 -11.04
C VAL A 157 2.64 -5.31 -10.28
N SER A 158 1.74 -6.05 -9.65
CA SER A 158 0.68 -5.47 -8.82
C SER A 158 1.25 -4.62 -7.68
N ALA A 159 2.33 -5.08 -7.05
CA ALA A 159 3.05 -4.36 -6.01
C ALA A 159 3.68 -3.05 -6.52
N SER A 160 4.31 -3.05 -7.70
CA SER A 160 4.88 -1.83 -8.29
C SER A 160 3.80 -0.84 -8.73
N LEU A 161 2.66 -1.34 -9.25
CA LEU A 161 1.52 -0.50 -9.62
C LEU A 161 0.80 0.10 -8.40
N ALA A 162 0.92 -0.49 -7.21
CA ALA A 162 0.37 0.09 -5.99
C ALA A 162 0.94 1.49 -5.67
N TYR A 163 2.15 1.80 -6.12
CA TYR A 163 2.72 3.15 -6.01
C TYR A 163 1.92 4.22 -6.77
N SER A 164 1.13 3.84 -7.78
CA SER A 164 0.27 4.77 -8.53
C SER A 164 -0.79 5.45 -7.65
N THR A 165 -1.12 4.87 -6.51
CA THR A 165 -2.04 5.47 -5.54
C THR A 165 -1.60 6.88 -5.13
N VAL A 166 -0.29 7.11 -5.02
CA VAL A 166 0.26 8.43 -4.66
C VAL A 166 0.08 9.43 -5.79
N ILE A 167 0.15 8.97 -7.05
CA ILE A 167 -0.16 9.81 -8.22
C ILE A 167 -1.62 10.25 -8.18
N PHE A 168 -2.56 9.31 -7.98
CA PHE A 168 -3.98 9.64 -7.90
C PHE A 168 -4.29 10.56 -6.72
N ALA A 169 -3.67 10.33 -5.56
CA ALA A 169 -3.81 11.23 -4.41
C ALA A 169 -3.35 12.66 -4.75
N SER A 170 -2.21 12.81 -5.45
CA SER A 170 -1.72 14.11 -5.89
C SER A 170 -2.65 14.77 -6.93
N LEU A 171 -3.19 14.00 -7.87
CA LEU A 171 -4.17 14.52 -8.83
C LEU A 171 -5.45 15.02 -8.14
N PHE A 172 -5.94 14.29 -7.15
CA PHE A 172 -7.08 14.74 -6.36
C PHE A 172 -6.74 15.99 -5.53
N GLY A 173 -5.53 16.09 -4.97
CA GLY A 173 -5.02 17.30 -4.30
C GLY A 173 -5.08 18.51 -5.23
N MET A 174 -4.62 18.37 -6.48
CA MET A 174 -4.71 19.43 -7.49
C MET A 174 -6.15 19.80 -7.84
N LEU A 175 -7.03 18.80 -8.04
CA LEU A 175 -8.41 19.04 -8.49
C LEU A 175 -9.30 19.65 -7.42
N PHE A 176 -9.21 19.16 -6.18
CA PHE A 176 -10.14 19.53 -5.10
C PHE A 176 -9.58 20.58 -4.15
N TRP A 177 -8.27 20.64 -3.99
CA TRP A 177 -7.60 21.56 -3.06
C TRP A 177 -6.71 22.59 -3.77
N GLN A 178 -6.68 22.59 -5.13
CA GLN A 178 -5.90 23.52 -5.95
C GLN A 178 -4.39 23.49 -5.58
N GLU A 179 -3.91 22.35 -5.13
CA GLU A 179 -2.50 22.16 -4.86
C GLU A 179 -1.68 22.25 -6.14
N THR A 180 -0.50 22.88 -6.08
CA THR A 180 0.43 22.95 -7.21
C THR A 180 1.57 21.99 -7.01
N LEU A 181 1.82 21.14 -8.02
CA LEU A 181 2.95 20.21 -7.99
C LEU A 181 4.25 20.94 -8.35
N SER A 182 5.26 20.79 -7.49
CA SER A 182 6.61 21.28 -7.79
C SER A 182 7.26 20.50 -8.95
N PRO A 183 8.29 21.03 -9.62
CA PRO A 183 9.03 20.28 -10.65
C PRO A 183 9.55 18.92 -10.16
N GLY A 184 10.00 18.84 -8.90
CA GLY A 184 10.41 17.58 -8.28
C GLY A 184 9.28 16.58 -8.12
N ALA A 185 8.04 17.04 -7.87
CA ALA A 185 6.87 16.18 -7.80
C ALA A 185 6.52 15.59 -9.18
N TRP A 186 6.66 16.35 -10.27
CA TRP A 186 6.51 15.82 -11.62
C TRP A 186 7.55 14.77 -11.98
N LEU A 187 8.81 14.96 -11.56
CA LEU A 187 9.84 13.92 -11.69
C LEU A 187 9.47 12.66 -10.90
N ALA A 188 8.96 12.81 -9.70
CA ALA A 188 8.50 11.69 -8.87
C ALA A 188 7.37 10.90 -9.56
N VAL A 189 6.38 11.59 -10.13
CA VAL A 189 5.30 10.98 -10.93
C VAL A 189 5.89 10.20 -12.12
N ALA A 190 6.85 10.77 -12.83
CA ALA A 190 7.51 10.10 -13.95
C ALA A 190 8.26 8.82 -13.51
N LEU A 191 8.94 8.85 -12.36
CA LEU A 191 9.60 7.66 -11.79
C LEU A 191 8.61 6.56 -11.42
N ILE A 192 7.45 6.90 -10.83
CA ILE A 192 6.41 5.93 -10.48
C ILE A 192 5.83 5.30 -11.76
N ILE A 193 5.54 6.09 -12.78
CA ILE A 193 5.06 5.58 -14.08
C ILE A 193 6.12 4.67 -14.72
N ALA A 194 7.37 5.10 -14.75
CA ALA A 194 8.47 4.29 -15.28
C ALA A 194 8.60 2.96 -14.54
N SER A 195 8.49 2.94 -13.21
CA SER A 195 8.46 1.72 -12.40
C SER A 195 7.38 0.74 -12.86
N GLY A 196 6.13 1.22 -13.04
CA GLY A 196 5.02 0.41 -13.53
C GLY A 196 5.26 -0.16 -14.92
N LEU A 197 5.79 0.65 -15.84
CA LEU A 197 6.11 0.22 -17.21
C LEU A 197 7.26 -0.81 -17.23
N VAL A 198 8.34 -0.56 -16.51
CA VAL A 198 9.49 -1.46 -16.40
C VAL A 198 9.08 -2.80 -15.80
N SER A 199 8.31 -2.79 -14.70
CA SER A 199 7.85 -4.04 -14.07
C SER A 199 6.96 -4.86 -15.01
N THR A 200 6.06 -4.20 -15.73
CA THR A 200 5.17 -4.86 -16.70
C THR A 200 5.96 -5.43 -17.89
N TRP A 201 6.97 -4.71 -18.37
CA TRP A 201 7.82 -5.18 -19.47
C TRP A 201 8.63 -6.41 -19.09
N PHE A 202 9.28 -6.39 -17.92
CA PHE A 202 10.02 -7.55 -17.42
C PHE A 202 9.14 -8.76 -17.13
N SER A 203 7.89 -8.54 -16.70
CA SER A 203 6.92 -9.62 -16.50
C SER A 203 6.52 -10.29 -17.82
N ARG A 204 6.28 -9.50 -18.88
CA ARG A 204 5.91 -10.03 -20.21
C ARG A 204 7.06 -10.76 -20.90
N ALA A 205 8.28 -10.35 -20.67
CA ALA A 205 9.46 -10.97 -21.28
C ALA A 205 9.74 -12.40 -20.75
N ASN A 206 9.04 -12.85 -19.69
CA ASN A 206 9.20 -14.20 -19.14
C ASN A 206 7.91 -14.69 -18.46
N PRO A 207 7.02 -15.36 -19.21
CA PRO A 207 5.80 -15.95 -18.66
C PRO A 207 6.05 -17.09 -17.66
N ALA A 208 7.23 -17.71 -17.68
CA ALA A 208 7.59 -18.87 -16.87
C ALA A 208 7.76 -18.64 -15.35
N GLU A 209 7.65 -17.38 -14.88
CA GLU A 209 7.72 -17.01 -13.45
C GLU A 209 6.34 -16.68 -12.85
N GLN A 210 5.26 -17.05 -13.54
CA GLN A 210 3.88 -16.79 -13.11
C GLN A 210 3.24 -17.92 -12.30
N ASP A 211 3.94 -19.09 -12.23
CA ASP A 211 3.49 -20.30 -11.52
C ASP A 211 4.26 -20.51 -10.20
#